data_f3b14303d517b95e652782ea45af1726
#
_entry.id   f3b14303d517b95e652782ea45af1726
#
_cell.length_a   1.000
_cell.length_b   1.000
_cell.length_c   1.000
_cell.angle_alpha   90.00
_cell.angle_beta   90.00
_cell.angle_gamma   90.00
#
_symmetry.space_group_name_H-M   'P 1'
#
loop_
_entity.id
_entity.type
_entity.pdbx_description
1 polymer ?
#
loop_
_entity_poly.entity_id
_entity_poly.type
_entity_poly.pdbx_seq_one_letter_code
_entity_poly.pdbx_strand_id
1 'polypeptide(L)'
;GYLFGLFDALGVPEAARAQLLEKLRQKNAHELRAAALSAGLSETAADALCGVLELSGSYAATLSKAAALCRNPAMTAAVAELTALAPTLGQAGGSIRLDLTLAGEMEYYNGLVFQGYLKALPRPLLKGGRYDLLLQKFTPGAGAIGFAVYLDELDRLNAMPPVQHQDTGKVMLNVALPKGRLGD
;
A
#
# COMPACT_ATOMS: atom_id res chain seq x y z
N GLY A 1 1.73 8.69 -6.41
CA GLY A 1 1.02 8.29 -5.19
C GLY A 1 1.67 8.85 -3.93
N TYR A 2 1.13 8.54 -2.78
CA TYR A 2 1.51 9.17 -1.50
C TYR A 2 3.01 9.07 -1.17
N LEU A 3 3.58 7.85 -1.18
CA LEU A 3 5.00 7.65 -0.85
C LEU A 3 5.96 8.38 -1.77
N PHE A 4 5.69 8.37 -3.07
CA PHE A 4 6.56 9.08 -4.01
C PHE A 4 6.40 10.59 -3.91
N GLY A 5 5.19 11.07 -3.64
CA GLY A 5 4.99 12.47 -3.28
C GLY A 5 5.79 12.85 -2.04
N LEU A 6 5.84 11.99 -1.04
CA LEU A 6 6.68 12.21 0.13
C LEU A 6 8.18 12.21 -0.23
N PHE A 7 8.64 11.26 -1.05
CA PHE A 7 10.03 11.24 -1.52
C PHE A 7 10.41 12.53 -2.24
N ASP A 8 9.52 13.04 -3.11
CA ASP A 8 9.73 14.30 -3.82
C ASP A 8 9.78 15.48 -2.83
N ALA A 9 8.88 15.53 -1.84
CA ALA A 9 8.84 16.57 -0.83
C ALA A 9 10.05 16.57 0.11
N LEU A 10 10.65 15.40 0.34
CA LEU A 10 11.84 15.23 1.18
C LEU A 10 13.16 15.32 0.39
N GLY A 11 13.10 15.49 -0.93
CA GLY A 11 14.28 15.55 -1.79
C GLY A 11 15.04 14.21 -1.89
N VAL A 12 14.33 13.08 -1.80
CA VAL A 12 14.95 11.74 -1.90
C VAL A 12 15.56 11.55 -3.29
N PRO A 13 16.89 11.30 -3.38
CA PRO A 13 17.54 11.03 -4.66
C PRO A 13 16.92 9.82 -5.36
N GLU A 14 16.74 9.87 -6.69
CA GLU A 14 16.13 8.79 -7.46
C GLU A 14 16.84 7.45 -7.23
N ALA A 15 18.18 7.46 -7.20
CA ALA A 15 18.99 6.27 -6.96
C ALA A 15 18.75 5.59 -5.59
N ALA A 16 18.26 6.34 -4.58
CA ALA A 16 18.00 5.81 -3.24
C ALA A 16 16.56 5.29 -3.08
N ARG A 17 15.63 5.66 -3.97
CA ARG A 17 14.19 5.39 -3.81
C ARG A 17 13.88 3.90 -3.71
N ALA A 18 14.49 3.08 -4.56
CA ALA A 18 14.26 1.64 -4.55
C ALA A 18 14.69 1.00 -3.22
N GLN A 19 15.85 1.38 -2.71
CA GLN A 19 16.36 0.89 -1.42
C GLN A 19 15.45 1.32 -0.26
N LEU A 20 15.04 2.59 -0.22
CA LEU A 20 14.17 3.10 0.84
C LEU A 20 12.79 2.45 0.80
N LEU A 21 12.22 2.21 -0.39
CA LEU A 21 10.96 1.46 -0.55
C LEU A 21 11.09 0.03 0.02
N GLU A 22 12.20 -0.65 -0.24
CA GLU A 22 12.42 -1.98 0.30
C GLU A 22 12.48 -1.97 1.83
N LYS A 23 13.16 -0.99 2.44
CA LYS A 23 13.20 -0.84 3.91
C LYS A 23 11.84 -0.48 4.50
N LEU A 24 11.04 0.32 3.82
CA LEU A 24 9.64 0.60 4.19
C LEU A 24 8.79 -0.67 4.19
N ARG A 25 8.94 -1.51 3.16
CA ARG A 25 8.22 -2.81 3.04
C ARG A 25 8.58 -3.77 4.16
N GLN A 26 9.86 -3.81 4.54
CA GLN A 26 10.35 -4.62 5.66
C GLN A 26 9.90 -4.07 7.02
N LYS A 27 9.34 -2.87 7.07
CA LYS A 27 8.91 -2.16 8.30
C LYS A 27 10.04 -2.04 9.34
N ASN A 28 11.29 -1.92 8.88
CA ASN A 28 12.46 -1.78 9.74
C ASN A 28 12.84 -0.30 9.86
N ALA A 29 12.34 0.36 10.90
CA ALA A 29 12.57 1.78 11.14
C ALA A 29 14.05 2.15 11.30
N HIS A 30 14.84 1.29 11.95
CA HIS A 30 16.26 1.53 12.17
C HIS A 30 17.04 1.53 10.85
N GLU A 31 16.86 0.50 10.04
CA GLU A 31 17.53 0.40 8.73
C GLU A 31 17.01 1.45 7.74
N LEU A 32 15.72 1.78 7.80
CA LEU A 32 15.14 2.84 6.97
C LEU A 32 15.79 4.19 7.27
N ARG A 33 15.93 4.53 8.57
CA ARG A 33 16.57 5.75 9.00
C ARG A 33 18.04 5.80 8.59
N ALA A 34 18.78 4.73 8.82
CA ALA A 34 20.19 4.63 8.43
C ALA A 34 20.38 4.79 6.91
N ALA A 35 19.53 4.14 6.11
CA ALA A 35 19.55 4.26 4.65
C ALA A 35 19.20 5.69 4.18
N ALA A 36 18.23 6.35 4.82
CA ALA A 36 17.86 7.72 4.52
C ALA A 36 19.01 8.70 4.76
N LEU A 37 19.67 8.60 5.92
CA LEU A 37 20.84 9.43 6.24
C LEU A 37 22.02 9.14 5.29
N SER A 38 22.27 7.87 4.95
CA SER A 38 23.30 7.49 3.98
C SER A 38 23.01 8.01 2.56
N ALA A 39 21.74 8.22 2.22
CA ALA A 39 21.32 8.82 0.96
C ALA A 39 21.43 10.38 0.99
N GLY A 40 21.92 10.96 2.07
CA GLY A 40 22.11 12.41 2.22
C GLY A 40 20.89 13.18 2.70
N LEU A 41 19.85 12.51 3.20
CA LEU A 41 18.72 13.21 3.80
C LEU A 41 19.08 13.78 5.18
N SER A 42 18.43 14.89 5.54
CA SER A 42 18.53 15.44 6.89
C SER A 42 17.87 14.53 7.94
N GLU A 43 18.23 14.68 9.21
CA GLU A 43 17.60 13.98 10.34
C GLU A 43 16.09 14.13 10.32
N THR A 44 15.58 15.36 10.12
CA THR A 44 14.15 15.66 10.03
C THR A 44 13.47 14.99 8.85
N ALA A 45 14.14 14.85 7.72
CA ALA A 45 13.62 14.13 6.57
C ALA A 45 13.59 12.61 6.80
N ALA A 46 14.62 12.07 7.43
CA ALA A 46 14.69 10.67 7.81
C ALA A 46 13.59 10.31 8.83
N ASP A 47 13.36 11.17 9.84
CA ASP A 47 12.30 10.99 10.83
C ASP A 47 10.90 11.08 10.18
N ALA A 48 10.69 12.02 9.26
CA ALA A 48 9.44 12.12 8.50
C ALA A 48 9.18 10.88 7.64
N LEU A 49 10.23 10.30 7.07
CA LEU A 49 10.14 9.06 6.30
C LEU A 49 9.80 7.86 7.20
N CYS A 50 10.43 7.76 8.37
CA CYS A 50 10.12 6.73 9.37
C CYS A 50 8.68 6.85 9.90
N GLY A 51 8.14 8.06 10.01
CA GLY A 51 6.76 8.31 10.41
C GLY A 51 5.71 7.65 9.50
N VAL A 52 6.07 7.30 8.26
CA VAL A 52 5.17 6.54 7.36
C VAL A 52 4.87 5.16 7.91
N LEU A 53 5.77 4.54 8.67
CA LEU A 53 5.55 3.22 9.27
C LEU A 53 4.36 3.20 10.22
N GLU A 54 4.00 4.36 10.79
CA GLU A 54 2.82 4.55 11.64
C GLU A 54 1.51 4.77 10.85
N LEU A 55 1.61 4.91 9.52
CA LEU A 55 0.47 5.09 8.64
C LEU A 55 -0.12 3.75 8.20
N SER A 56 -0.43 2.90 9.18
CA SER A 56 -1.13 1.64 8.99
C SER A 56 -2.14 1.41 10.11
N GLY A 57 -3.34 0.91 9.77
CA GLY A 57 -4.36 0.67 10.79
C GLY A 57 -5.80 0.79 10.27
N SER A 58 -6.71 1.22 11.12
CA SER A 58 -8.09 1.44 10.71
C SER A 58 -8.15 2.49 9.58
N TYR A 59 -9.00 2.25 8.60
CA TYR A 59 -9.02 3.06 7.37
C TYR A 59 -9.18 4.55 7.67
N ALA A 60 -10.23 4.91 8.41
CA ALA A 60 -10.54 6.31 8.70
C ALA A 60 -9.44 7.03 9.51
N ALA A 61 -8.93 6.39 10.57
CA ALA A 61 -7.90 6.99 11.41
C ALA A 61 -6.57 7.17 10.65
N THR A 62 -6.18 6.18 9.85
CA THR A 62 -4.94 6.24 9.05
C THR A 62 -5.07 7.29 7.94
N LEU A 63 -6.23 7.38 7.30
CA LEU A 63 -6.50 8.38 6.28
C LEU A 63 -6.42 9.81 6.84
N SER A 64 -6.99 10.04 8.02
CA SER A 64 -6.92 11.35 8.71
C SER A 64 -5.47 11.72 9.04
N LYS A 65 -4.67 10.78 9.55
CA LYS A 65 -3.24 11.01 9.81
C LYS A 65 -2.48 11.32 8.53
N ALA A 66 -2.73 10.57 7.45
CA ALA A 66 -2.10 10.79 6.16
C ALA A 66 -2.43 12.16 5.58
N ALA A 67 -3.68 12.62 5.72
CA ALA A 67 -4.11 13.93 5.28
C ALA A 67 -3.35 15.06 6.00
N ALA A 68 -3.17 14.93 7.32
CA ALA A 68 -2.45 15.91 8.14
C ALA A 68 -0.94 16.00 7.78
N LEU A 69 -0.37 14.96 7.18
CA LEU A 69 1.04 14.89 6.81
C LEU A 69 1.30 15.22 5.34
N CYS A 70 0.29 15.60 4.56
CA CYS A 70 0.46 15.99 3.17
C CYS A 70 1.37 17.21 3.05
N ARG A 71 2.35 17.13 2.15
CA ARG A 71 3.38 18.17 1.92
C ARG A 71 3.35 18.75 0.50
N ASN A 72 2.62 18.11 -0.41
CA ASN A 72 2.52 18.54 -1.81
C ASN A 72 1.21 18.06 -2.47
N PRO A 73 0.88 18.60 -3.66
CA PRO A 73 -0.33 18.23 -4.38
C PRO A 73 -0.45 16.73 -4.70
N ALA A 74 0.67 16.03 -4.94
CA ALA A 74 0.65 14.61 -5.26
C ALA A 74 0.19 13.75 -4.06
N MET A 75 0.61 14.10 -2.84
CA MET A 75 0.14 13.45 -1.61
C MET A 75 -1.34 13.78 -1.36
N THR A 76 -1.74 15.03 -1.55
CA THR A 76 -3.13 15.47 -1.40
C THR A 76 -4.06 14.74 -2.38
N ALA A 77 -3.66 14.59 -3.63
CA ALA A 77 -4.43 13.84 -4.63
C ALA A 77 -4.58 12.35 -4.26
N ALA A 78 -3.52 11.74 -3.75
CA ALA A 78 -3.57 10.35 -3.28
C ALA A 78 -4.53 10.17 -2.09
N VAL A 79 -4.53 11.10 -1.14
CA VAL A 79 -5.46 11.10 -0.01
C VAL A 79 -6.91 11.32 -0.48
N ALA A 80 -7.12 12.23 -1.44
CA ALA A 80 -8.46 12.49 -2.00
C ALA A 80 -9.02 11.23 -2.70
N GLU A 81 -8.20 10.50 -3.46
CA GLU A 81 -8.60 9.24 -4.10
C GLU A 81 -9.02 8.19 -3.05
N LEU A 82 -8.24 8.02 -1.98
CA LEU A 82 -8.61 7.13 -0.87
C LEU A 82 -9.88 7.60 -0.15
N THR A 83 -10.05 8.91 0.03
CA THR A 83 -11.25 9.46 0.66
C THR A 83 -12.50 9.14 -0.16
N ALA A 84 -12.41 9.23 -1.49
CA ALA A 84 -13.52 8.91 -2.38
C ALA A 84 -13.92 7.42 -2.34
N LEU A 85 -13.01 6.53 -1.98
CA LEU A 85 -13.29 5.10 -1.84
C LEU A 85 -13.95 4.74 -0.50
N ALA A 86 -13.80 5.57 0.53
CA ALA A 86 -14.25 5.25 1.90
C ALA A 86 -15.74 4.83 2.00
N PRO A 87 -16.71 5.50 1.33
CA PRO A 87 -18.12 5.10 1.39
C PRO A 87 -18.38 3.70 0.83
N THR A 88 -17.73 3.36 -0.29
CA THR A 88 -17.86 2.04 -0.94
C THR A 88 -17.23 0.95 -0.07
N LEU A 89 -16.07 1.21 0.49
CA LEU A 89 -15.36 0.27 1.35
C LEU A 89 -16.11 0.04 2.68
N GLY A 90 -16.78 1.06 3.21
CA GLY A 90 -17.61 0.94 4.43
C GLY A 90 -18.81 0.01 4.27
N GLN A 91 -19.25 -0.24 3.04
CA GLN A 91 -20.34 -1.18 2.74
C GLN A 91 -19.83 -2.63 2.59
N ALA A 92 -18.54 -2.83 2.41
CA ALA A 92 -17.95 -4.16 2.34
C ALA A 92 -17.93 -4.78 3.75
N GLY A 93 -18.55 -5.94 3.93
CA GLY A 93 -18.75 -6.59 5.24
C GLY A 93 -17.48 -7.10 5.94
N GLY A 94 -16.30 -6.66 5.53
CA GLY A 94 -15.00 -7.06 6.05
C GLY A 94 -14.31 -5.99 6.91
N SER A 95 -13.21 -6.36 7.54
CA SER A 95 -12.33 -5.41 8.22
C SER A 95 -11.36 -4.79 7.19
N ILE A 96 -11.53 -3.52 6.89
CA ILE A 96 -10.67 -2.79 5.96
C ILE A 96 -9.65 -1.96 6.70
N ARG A 97 -8.40 -2.13 6.33
CA ARG A 97 -7.26 -1.38 6.88
C ARG A 97 -6.58 -0.59 5.75
N LEU A 98 -6.10 0.59 6.08
CA LEU A 98 -5.21 1.36 5.22
C LEU A 98 -3.77 1.13 5.67
N ASP A 99 -2.89 0.83 4.72
CA ASP A 99 -1.46 0.67 4.98
C ASP A 99 -0.68 1.38 3.86
N LEU A 100 -0.15 2.56 4.17
CA LEU A 100 0.60 3.35 3.19
C LEU A 100 2.03 2.84 2.97
N THR A 101 2.47 1.85 3.75
CA THR A 101 3.74 1.15 3.50
C THR A 101 3.61 0.01 2.48
N LEU A 102 2.37 -0.36 2.13
CA LEU A 102 2.09 -1.37 1.12
C LEU A 102 2.48 -0.82 -0.26
N ALA A 103 3.74 -0.94 -0.62
CA ALA A 103 4.20 -0.69 -1.98
C ALA A 103 3.92 -1.91 -2.83
N GLY A 104 3.39 -1.72 -4.03
CA GLY A 104 3.11 -2.82 -4.94
C GLY A 104 4.37 -3.63 -5.23
N GLU A 105 4.27 -4.95 -5.09
CA GLU A 105 5.35 -5.88 -5.48
C GLU A 105 5.55 -5.90 -7.00
N MET A 106 4.56 -5.43 -7.74
CA MET A 106 4.57 -5.40 -9.19
C MET A 106 4.66 -3.96 -9.70
N GLU A 107 5.67 -3.68 -10.50
CA GLU A 107 5.98 -2.34 -11.03
C GLU A 107 4.88 -1.77 -11.93
N TYR A 108 4.00 -2.62 -12.47
CA TYR A 108 2.92 -2.18 -13.35
C TYR A 108 1.71 -1.58 -12.62
N TYR A 109 1.60 -1.72 -11.29
CA TYR A 109 0.54 -1.06 -10.56
C TYR A 109 0.80 0.45 -10.48
N ASN A 110 -0.17 1.23 -10.91
CA ASN A 110 -0.08 2.70 -10.96
C ASN A 110 -1.19 3.44 -10.20
N GLY A 111 -1.90 2.73 -9.35
CA GLY A 111 -2.98 3.27 -8.53
C GLY A 111 -3.17 2.48 -7.26
N LEU A 112 -4.42 2.24 -6.92
CA LEU A 112 -4.79 1.43 -5.76
C LEU A 112 -4.18 0.03 -5.84
N VAL A 113 -3.60 -0.42 -4.73
CA VAL A 113 -3.28 -1.84 -4.51
C VAL A 113 -4.00 -2.34 -3.27
N PHE A 114 -4.29 -3.62 -3.26
CA PHE A 114 -4.98 -4.26 -2.14
C PHE A 114 -4.52 -5.70 -1.96
N GLN A 115 -4.60 -6.15 -0.72
CA GLN A 115 -4.31 -7.52 -0.32
C GLN A 115 -5.39 -7.98 0.65
N GLY A 116 -5.93 -9.16 0.41
CA GLY A 116 -6.94 -9.79 1.28
C GLY A 116 -6.34 -10.93 2.10
N TYR A 117 -6.66 -10.94 3.37
CA TYR A 117 -6.17 -11.92 4.32
C TYR A 117 -7.33 -12.64 5.00
N LEU A 118 -7.12 -13.90 5.31
CA LEU A 118 -7.93 -14.63 6.27
C LEU A 118 -7.12 -14.82 7.55
N LYS A 119 -7.76 -14.70 8.72
CA LYS A 119 -7.07 -14.87 10.01
C LYS A 119 -6.36 -16.20 10.16
N ALA A 120 -6.90 -17.25 9.53
CA ALA A 120 -6.36 -18.60 9.58
C ALA A 120 -5.10 -18.78 8.72
N LEU A 121 -4.81 -17.87 7.79
CA LEU A 121 -3.72 -18.03 6.84
C LEU A 121 -2.58 -17.03 7.13
N PRO A 122 -1.31 -17.48 7.06
CA PRO A 122 -0.15 -16.64 7.32
C PRO A 122 0.17 -15.70 6.15
N ARG A 123 -0.41 -15.94 4.97
CA ARG A 123 -0.17 -15.20 3.73
C ARG A 123 -1.46 -14.60 3.19
N PRO A 124 -1.38 -13.56 2.35
CA PRO A 124 -2.56 -13.02 1.69
C PRO A 124 -3.18 -14.08 0.76
N LEU A 125 -4.50 -14.23 0.85
CA LEU A 125 -5.28 -15.08 -0.04
C LEU A 125 -5.47 -14.46 -1.42
N LEU A 126 -5.54 -13.13 -1.49
CA LEU A 126 -5.66 -12.40 -2.73
C LEU A 126 -4.75 -11.17 -2.75
N LYS A 127 -4.28 -10.83 -3.94
CA LYS A 127 -3.56 -9.58 -4.21
C LYS A 127 -4.07 -8.97 -5.50
N GLY A 128 -4.19 -7.66 -5.53
CA GLY A 128 -4.67 -6.95 -6.72
C GLY A 128 -4.30 -5.48 -6.71
N GLY A 129 -4.63 -4.82 -7.81
CA GLY A 129 -4.39 -3.39 -7.96
C GLY A 129 -4.83 -2.84 -9.30
N ARG A 130 -4.76 -1.53 -9.42
CA ARG A 130 -5.04 -0.77 -10.63
C ARG A 130 -3.78 -0.66 -11.48
N TYR A 131 -3.91 -0.90 -12.79
CA TYR A 131 -2.79 -0.93 -13.74
C TYR A 131 -3.14 -0.28 -15.08
N ASP A 132 -3.73 0.90 -15.04
CA ASP A 132 -4.17 1.66 -16.22
C ASP A 132 -3.04 1.85 -17.24
N LEU A 133 -1.84 2.21 -16.78
CA LEU A 133 -0.70 2.47 -17.69
C LEU A 133 -0.28 1.24 -18.49
N LEU A 134 -0.46 0.05 -17.94
CA LEU A 134 -0.21 -1.18 -18.68
C LEU A 134 -1.23 -1.35 -19.80
N LEU A 135 -2.52 -1.13 -19.50
CA LEU A 135 -3.58 -1.29 -20.49
C LEU A 135 -3.57 -0.20 -21.55
N GLN A 136 -3.19 1.03 -21.19
CA GLN A 136 -3.10 2.16 -22.12
C GLN A 136 -2.09 1.94 -23.25
N LYS A 137 -1.12 1.04 -23.09
CA LYS A 137 -0.22 0.61 -24.18
C LYS A 137 -0.97 -0.13 -25.30
N PHE A 138 -2.10 -0.73 -25.00
CA PHE A 138 -2.92 -1.48 -25.96
C PHE A 138 -4.20 -0.74 -26.34
N THR A 139 -4.79 -0.02 -25.38
CA THR A 139 -6.08 0.68 -25.57
C THR A 139 -6.00 2.06 -24.89
N PRO A 140 -5.72 3.14 -25.66
CA PRO A 140 -5.63 4.48 -25.12
C PRO A 140 -6.90 4.89 -24.35
N GLY A 141 -6.71 5.49 -23.16
CA GLY A 141 -7.80 5.96 -22.30
C GLY A 141 -8.51 4.88 -21.48
N ALA A 142 -8.14 3.61 -21.63
CA ALA A 142 -8.71 2.54 -20.83
C ALA A 142 -8.05 2.47 -19.42
N GLY A 143 -8.88 2.15 -18.43
CA GLY A 143 -8.44 1.83 -17.07
C GLY A 143 -8.57 0.33 -16.80
N ALA A 144 -7.73 -0.21 -15.93
CA ALA A 144 -7.77 -1.60 -15.52
C ALA A 144 -7.52 -1.78 -14.03
N ILE A 145 -8.33 -2.64 -13.44
CA ILE A 145 -8.15 -3.16 -12.10
C ILE A 145 -8.33 -4.67 -12.13
N GLY A 146 -7.52 -5.40 -11.40
CA GLY A 146 -7.62 -6.85 -11.34
C GLY A 146 -6.98 -7.42 -10.09
N PHE A 147 -7.20 -8.70 -9.88
CA PHE A 147 -6.64 -9.42 -8.74
C PHE A 147 -6.37 -10.89 -9.09
N ALA A 148 -5.47 -11.48 -8.31
CA ALA A 148 -5.21 -12.90 -8.29
C ALA A 148 -5.62 -13.50 -6.94
N VAL A 149 -6.21 -14.69 -6.97
CA VAL A 149 -6.50 -15.50 -5.79
C VAL A 149 -5.49 -16.65 -5.75
N TYR A 150 -4.85 -16.85 -4.60
CA TYR A 150 -3.86 -17.92 -4.39
C TYR A 150 -4.56 -19.21 -3.99
N LEU A 151 -4.70 -20.14 -4.92
CA LEU A 151 -5.42 -21.40 -4.71
C LEU A 151 -4.70 -22.32 -3.72
N ASP A 152 -3.38 -22.29 -3.67
CA ASP A 152 -2.58 -23.01 -2.69
C ASP A 152 -2.87 -22.58 -1.24
N GLU A 153 -3.20 -21.31 -1.02
CA GLU A 153 -3.65 -20.85 0.30
C GLU A 153 -5.08 -21.29 0.62
N LEU A 154 -5.96 -21.40 -0.38
CA LEU A 154 -7.29 -22.02 -0.20
C LEU A 154 -7.18 -23.50 0.14
N ASP A 155 -6.30 -24.25 -0.51
CA ASP A 155 -6.07 -25.66 -0.24
C ASP A 155 -5.56 -25.87 1.20
N ARG A 156 -4.67 -24.98 1.68
CA ARG A 156 -4.22 -24.99 3.08
C ARG A 156 -5.36 -24.76 4.05
N LEU A 157 -6.27 -23.81 3.74
CA LEU A 157 -7.43 -23.54 4.57
C LEU A 157 -8.33 -24.79 4.68
N ASN A 158 -8.56 -25.48 3.56
CA ASN A 158 -9.38 -26.71 3.50
C ASN A 158 -8.73 -27.89 4.24
N ALA A 159 -7.40 -27.95 4.29
CA ALA A 159 -6.64 -28.98 4.98
C ALA A 159 -6.54 -28.76 6.51
N MET A 160 -6.92 -27.56 7.00
CA MET A 160 -6.93 -27.28 8.44
C MET A 160 -8.08 -28.04 9.12
N PRO A 161 -7.84 -28.62 10.33
CA PRO A 161 -8.93 -29.20 11.10
C PRO A 161 -9.99 -28.12 11.37
N PRO A 162 -11.28 -28.48 11.42
CA PRO A 162 -12.35 -27.52 11.67
C PRO A 162 -12.16 -26.88 13.05
N VAL A 163 -11.55 -25.72 13.06
CA VAL A 163 -11.50 -24.83 14.22
C VAL A 163 -12.93 -24.32 14.42
N GLN A 164 -13.41 -24.32 15.66
CA GLN A 164 -14.76 -23.81 15.95
C GLN A 164 -14.94 -22.41 15.33
N HIS A 165 -15.78 -22.34 14.29
CA HIS A 165 -15.87 -21.24 13.33
C HIS A 165 -16.63 -20.02 13.88
N GLN A 166 -16.33 -19.52 15.07
CA GLN A 166 -17.01 -18.31 15.54
C GLN A 166 -16.39 -16.99 15.05
N ASP A 167 -15.19 -17.00 14.41
CA ASP A 167 -14.53 -15.73 14.01
C ASP A 167 -13.62 -15.81 12.76
N THR A 168 -13.70 -16.88 11.97
CA THR A 168 -12.80 -17.12 10.82
C THR A 168 -13.19 -16.37 9.55
N GLY A 169 -14.35 -15.73 9.50
CA GLY A 169 -14.92 -15.12 8.31
C GLY A 169 -14.57 -13.64 8.08
N LYS A 170 -13.78 -13.00 8.94
CA LYS A 170 -13.39 -11.61 8.71
C LYS A 170 -12.22 -11.52 7.74
N VAL A 171 -12.52 -11.21 6.49
CA VAL A 171 -11.55 -10.81 5.49
C VAL A 171 -10.95 -9.47 5.91
N MET A 172 -9.64 -9.41 6.06
CA MET A 172 -8.91 -8.17 6.26
C MET A 172 -8.36 -7.71 4.92
N LEU A 173 -8.79 -6.55 4.46
CA LEU A 173 -8.31 -5.94 3.23
C LEU A 173 -7.34 -4.81 3.57
N ASN A 174 -6.08 -4.96 3.19
CA ASN A 174 -5.10 -3.88 3.24
C ASN A 174 -5.09 -3.15 1.90
N VAL A 175 -5.18 -1.83 1.96
CA VAL A 175 -5.27 -0.96 0.79
C VAL A 175 -4.16 0.09 0.85
N ALA A 176 -3.51 0.34 -0.29
CA ALA A 176 -2.54 1.42 -0.45
C ALA A 176 -2.57 1.98 -1.88
N LEU A 177 -1.98 3.15 -2.05
CA LEU A 177 -1.75 3.78 -3.35
C LEU A 177 -0.25 3.82 -3.63
N PRO A 178 0.33 2.80 -4.26
CA PRO A 178 1.65 2.90 -4.82
C PRO A 178 1.61 3.77 -6.07
N LYS A 179 2.76 4.24 -6.48
CA LYS A 179 2.91 5.05 -7.68
C LYS A 179 2.81 4.26 -8.95
N GLY A 180 2.26 4.91 -9.97
CA GLY A 180 2.60 4.59 -11.34
C GLY A 180 3.26 5.73 -12.06
N ARG A 181 4.55 5.66 -12.24
CA ARG A 181 5.21 6.02 -13.49
C ARG A 181 6.05 4.83 -13.88
N LEU A 182 5.60 4.07 -14.86
CA LEU A 182 6.51 3.40 -15.76
C LEU A 182 7.21 4.56 -16.47
N GLY A 183 8.52 4.68 -16.28
CA GLY A 183 9.32 5.70 -16.93
C GLY A 183 9.08 5.73 -18.44
N ASP A 184 9.25 6.91 -18.99
CA ASP A 184 9.35 7.14 -20.42
C ASP A 184 10.44 6.29 -21.02
#